data_a1c7c04f0b1f8e48a37028238cc7bd9c
#
_entry.id   a1c7c04f0b1f8e48a37028238cc7bd9c
#
_cell.length_a   1.000
_cell.length_b   1.000
_cell.length_c   1.000
_cell.angle_alpha   90.00
_cell.angle_beta   90.00
_cell.angle_gamma   90.00
#
_symmetry.space_group_name_H-M   'P 1'
#
loop_
_entity.id
_entity.type
_entity.pdbx_description
1 polymer ?
#
loop_
_entity_poly.entity_id
_entity_poly.type
_entity_poly.pdbx_seq_one_letter_code
_entity_poly.pdbx_strand_id
1 'polypeptide(L)'
;MSTTTGDLARIRTGAGWARWLRRNGWTAGVWVLLLVLVGWYASLIPVFGEFQIASIVKNSLPTAYLAVAQAVVIISGGLDLGVGAMMVLANSVSALYMEGQGLGVTLLIGIAVVLGAAALNAIIGWVIVTSRVPDIIVTLATLFVLSGVALMILPSPGGGTSGGFRWIFTGSTAGISANYVPSMVALGLPVAVVALWLRRTRSGLSIYALGSDENAAYLSGVNTRRAKVIAYAIGGAFASLAGLAITAITATGDSRFVNASNGTLNSVAAVVLGGIALTGGLGSVIGAVAAGIVLFILNPILTTMGINPNTAQVIRGALIVAVMMVAGLLELRRRRAE
;
A
#
# COMPACT_ATOMS: atom_id res chain seq x y z
N MET A 1 26.96 42.61 25.44
CA MET A 1 26.82 41.16 25.13
C MET A 1 26.38 41.05 23.69
N SER A 2 27.34 40.81 22.78
CA SER A 2 27.06 40.68 21.34
C SER A 2 26.78 39.21 21.04
N THR A 3 25.53 38.87 20.83
CA THR A 3 25.19 37.57 20.24
C THR A 3 25.66 37.55 18.79
N THR A 4 26.64 36.72 18.49
CA THR A 4 27.20 36.60 17.16
C THR A 4 26.18 35.99 16.19
N THR A 5 26.17 36.49 14.94
CA THR A 5 25.29 36.02 13.85
C THR A 5 25.36 34.51 13.62
N GLY A 6 26.46 33.86 14.05
CA GLY A 6 26.63 32.40 14.01
C GLY A 6 25.72 31.63 14.97
N ASP A 7 25.38 32.18 16.12
CA ASP A 7 24.50 31.50 17.10
C ASP A 7 23.04 31.51 16.64
N LEU A 8 22.59 32.57 15.98
CA LEU A 8 21.24 32.65 15.41
C LEU A 8 21.04 31.66 14.23
N ALA A 9 22.08 31.41 13.45
CA ALA A 9 22.03 30.43 12.37
C ALA A 9 21.97 28.98 12.89
N ARG A 10 22.72 28.64 13.94
CA ARG A 10 22.69 27.32 14.60
C ARG A 10 21.33 27.04 15.28
N ILE A 11 20.73 28.03 15.95
CA ILE A 11 19.41 27.91 16.55
C ILE A 11 18.32 27.68 15.50
N ARG A 12 18.42 28.33 14.33
CA ARG A 12 17.45 28.15 13.22
C ARG A 12 17.52 26.77 12.59
N THR A 13 18.71 26.19 12.41
CA THR A 13 18.88 24.85 11.83
C THR A 13 18.42 23.75 12.79
N GLY A 14 18.74 23.84 14.08
CA GLY A 14 18.30 22.89 15.10
C GLY A 14 16.78 22.89 15.30
N ALA A 15 16.14 24.07 15.26
CA ALA A 15 14.68 24.17 15.36
C ALA A 15 13.94 23.63 14.11
N GLY A 16 14.57 23.70 12.94
CA GLY A 16 14.04 23.12 11.68
C GLY A 16 14.00 21.59 11.70
N TRP A 17 15.11 20.98 12.10
CA TRP A 17 15.26 19.52 12.20
C TRP A 17 14.37 18.93 13.29
N ALA A 18 14.29 19.55 14.47
CA ALA A 18 13.42 19.08 15.54
C ALA A 18 11.93 19.17 15.19
N ARG A 19 11.52 20.18 14.43
CA ARG A 19 10.15 20.29 13.90
C ARG A 19 9.86 19.25 12.81
N TRP A 20 10.83 18.99 11.93
CA TRP A 20 10.70 17.95 10.90
C TRP A 20 10.60 16.56 11.54
N LEU A 21 11.45 16.23 12.53
CA LEU A 21 11.41 14.98 13.28
C LEU A 21 10.08 14.80 14.04
N ARG A 22 9.56 15.83 14.68
CA ARG A 22 8.26 15.76 15.36
C ARG A 22 7.13 15.46 14.39
N ARG A 23 7.19 15.98 13.15
CA ARG A 23 6.15 15.81 12.13
C ARG A 23 6.29 14.51 11.35
N ASN A 24 7.51 14.04 11.11
CA ASN A 24 7.80 12.87 10.26
C ASN A 24 8.53 11.74 11.01
N GLY A 25 8.71 11.85 12.32
CA GLY A 25 9.54 10.92 13.10
C GLY A 25 9.07 9.47 13.02
N TRP A 26 7.76 9.24 13.01
CA TRP A 26 7.22 7.90 12.84
C TRP A 26 7.56 7.31 11.46
N THR A 27 7.30 8.06 10.39
CA THR A 27 7.66 7.65 9.02
C THR A 27 9.17 7.37 8.89
N ALA A 28 10.02 8.24 9.46
CA ALA A 28 11.47 8.01 9.48
C ALA A 28 11.84 6.76 10.28
N GLY A 29 11.18 6.52 11.42
CA GLY A 29 11.36 5.32 12.24
C GLY A 29 11.06 4.03 11.48
N VAL A 30 9.98 3.99 10.69
CA VAL A 30 9.63 2.82 9.87
C VAL A 30 10.67 2.58 8.75
N TRP A 31 11.21 3.65 8.14
CA TRP A 31 12.29 3.52 7.16
C TRP A 31 13.59 3.01 7.81
N VAL A 32 13.92 3.49 9.00
CA VAL A 32 15.07 2.96 9.77
C VAL A 32 14.85 1.49 10.12
N LEU A 33 13.64 1.11 10.57
CA LEU A 33 13.30 -0.29 10.82
C LEU A 33 13.48 -1.15 9.55
N LEU A 34 13.03 -0.66 8.40
CA LEU A 34 13.23 -1.35 7.12
C LEU A 34 14.71 -1.57 6.83
N LEU A 35 15.54 -0.53 6.98
CA LEU A 35 16.99 -0.65 6.75
C LEU A 35 17.65 -1.65 7.71
N VAL A 36 17.24 -1.65 8.99
CA VAL A 36 17.72 -2.64 9.98
C VAL A 36 17.32 -4.06 9.57
N LEU A 37 16.07 -4.28 9.13
CA LEU A 37 15.61 -5.59 8.67
C LEU A 37 16.31 -6.05 7.40
N VAL A 38 16.57 -5.15 6.45
CA VAL A 38 17.35 -5.46 5.24
C VAL A 38 18.81 -5.82 5.63
N GLY A 39 19.40 -5.07 6.53
CA GLY A 39 20.74 -5.38 7.06
C GLY A 39 20.79 -6.73 7.78
N TRP A 40 19.77 -7.02 8.59
CA TRP A 40 19.65 -8.34 9.25
C TRP A 40 19.47 -9.47 8.21
N TYR A 41 18.59 -9.29 7.24
CA TYR A 41 18.42 -10.26 6.15
C TYR A 41 19.75 -10.49 5.39
N ALA A 42 20.49 -9.40 5.12
CA ALA A 42 21.80 -9.48 4.47
C ALA A 42 22.83 -10.29 5.28
N SER A 43 22.78 -10.20 6.62
CA SER A 43 23.69 -10.99 7.50
C SER A 43 23.35 -12.48 7.56
N LEU A 44 22.13 -12.87 7.19
CA LEU A 44 21.69 -14.28 7.19
C LEU A 44 22.06 -15.02 5.89
N ILE A 45 22.39 -14.28 4.83
CA ILE A 45 22.64 -14.85 3.51
C ILE A 45 24.15 -14.75 3.19
N PRO A 46 24.81 -15.87 2.83
CA PRO A 46 26.26 -15.89 2.56
C PRO A 46 26.69 -14.94 1.44
N VAL A 47 25.82 -14.75 0.43
CA VAL A 47 26.06 -13.85 -0.70
C VAL A 47 24.85 -12.94 -0.87
N PHE A 48 24.91 -11.73 -0.30
CA PHE A 48 23.89 -10.71 -0.49
C PHE A 48 24.31 -9.75 -1.61
N GLY A 49 23.56 -9.69 -2.70
CA GLY A 49 23.88 -8.91 -3.88
C GLY A 49 22.65 -8.32 -4.58
N GLU A 50 22.85 -7.88 -5.81
CA GLU A 50 21.79 -7.24 -6.61
C GLU A 50 20.58 -8.12 -6.81
N PHE A 51 20.75 -9.44 -6.91
CA PHE A 51 19.66 -10.41 -7.05
C PHE A 51 18.72 -10.39 -5.83
N GLN A 52 19.24 -10.34 -4.62
CA GLN A 52 18.46 -10.30 -3.38
C GLN A 52 17.72 -8.96 -3.27
N ILE A 53 18.39 -7.86 -3.62
CA ILE A 53 17.76 -6.51 -3.66
C ILE A 53 16.61 -6.51 -4.67
N ALA A 54 16.86 -7.01 -5.88
CA ALA A 54 15.83 -7.11 -6.92
C ALA A 54 14.64 -7.98 -6.45
N SER A 55 14.93 -9.09 -5.78
CA SER A 55 13.91 -9.98 -5.24
C SER A 55 13.06 -9.30 -4.15
N ILE A 56 13.68 -8.57 -3.22
CA ILE A 56 12.95 -7.80 -2.18
C ILE A 56 12.05 -6.76 -2.83
N VAL A 57 12.58 -5.93 -3.73
CA VAL A 57 11.83 -4.83 -4.34
C VAL A 57 10.65 -5.36 -5.15
N LYS A 58 10.88 -6.30 -6.09
CA LYS A 58 9.80 -6.81 -6.94
C LYS A 58 8.70 -7.52 -6.16
N ASN A 59 9.07 -8.40 -5.21
CA ASN A 59 8.08 -9.19 -4.49
C ASN A 59 7.36 -8.39 -3.39
N SER A 60 7.89 -7.22 -2.98
CA SER A 60 7.19 -6.30 -2.07
C SER A 60 6.18 -5.39 -2.80
N LEU A 61 6.21 -5.31 -4.15
CA LEU A 61 5.30 -4.46 -4.93
C LEU A 61 3.82 -4.65 -4.54
N PRO A 62 3.27 -5.89 -4.48
CA PRO A 62 1.86 -6.08 -4.17
C PRO A 62 1.47 -5.54 -2.79
N THR A 63 2.28 -5.84 -1.76
CA THR A 63 2.00 -5.37 -0.38
C THR A 63 2.18 -3.86 -0.24
N ALA A 64 3.16 -3.28 -0.92
CA ALA A 64 3.38 -1.83 -0.93
C ALA A 64 2.24 -1.09 -1.64
N TYR A 65 1.75 -1.59 -2.78
CA TYR A 65 0.60 -1.00 -3.46
C TYR A 65 -0.69 -1.13 -2.65
N LEU A 66 -0.95 -2.28 -2.03
CA LEU A 66 -2.10 -2.44 -1.13
C LEU A 66 -2.01 -1.52 0.08
N ALA A 67 -0.80 -1.30 0.61
CA ALA A 67 -0.59 -0.34 1.69
C ALA A 67 -0.95 1.09 1.26
N VAL A 68 -0.61 1.50 0.02
CA VAL A 68 -1.03 2.81 -0.53
C VAL A 68 -2.53 2.87 -0.75
N ALA A 69 -3.12 1.81 -1.34
CA ALA A 69 -4.56 1.71 -1.57
C ALA A 69 -5.34 1.96 -0.28
N GLN A 70 -4.99 1.21 0.76
CA GLN A 70 -5.62 1.32 2.07
C GLN A 70 -5.30 2.64 2.78
N ALA A 71 -4.07 3.15 2.62
CA ALA A 71 -3.63 4.41 3.23
C ALA A 71 -4.50 5.59 2.79
N VAL A 72 -4.78 5.72 1.49
CA VAL A 72 -5.59 6.82 0.97
C VAL A 72 -7.02 6.76 1.49
N VAL A 73 -7.60 5.56 1.57
CA VAL A 73 -8.95 5.35 2.11
C VAL A 73 -8.99 5.66 3.62
N ILE A 74 -8.02 5.18 4.40
CA ILE A 74 -7.98 5.45 5.85
C ILE A 74 -7.71 6.94 6.13
N ILE A 75 -6.85 7.61 5.36
CA ILE A 75 -6.65 9.06 5.48
C ILE A 75 -7.97 9.82 5.28
N SER A 76 -8.89 9.33 4.44
CA SER A 76 -10.22 9.92 4.27
C SER A 76 -11.22 9.58 5.40
N GLY A 77 -10.80 8.89 6.45
CA GLY A 77 -11.66 8.39 7.53
C GLY A 77 -12.50 7.17 7.14
N GLY A 78 -12.13 6.46 6.04
CA GLY A 78 -12.78 5.24 5.59
C GLY A 78 -11.99 3.98 5.93
N LEU A 79 -12.58 2.82 5.65
CA LEU A 79 -11.91 1.51 5.71
C LEU A 79 -12.42 0.65 4.55
N ASP A 80 -11.50 0.16 3.72
CA ASP A 80 -11.83 -0.72 2.59
C ASP A 80 -11.41 -2.16 2.88
N LEU A 81 -12.37 -3.02 3.23
CA LEU A 81 -12.13 -4.45 3.40
C LEU A 81 -12.11 -5.21 2.06
N GLY A 82 -12.59 -4.58 0.98
CA GLY A 82 -12.59 -5.14 -0.37
C GLY A 82 -11.27 -4.97 -1.15
N VAL A 83 -10.31 -4.23 -0.61
CA VAL A 83 -9.05 -3.90 -1.30
C VAL A 83 -8.28 -5.13 -1.78
N GLY A 84 -8.22 -6.19 -0.97
CA GLY A 84 -7.57 -7.44 -1.35
C GLY A 84 -8.34 -8.23 -2.41
N ALA A 85 -9.69 -8.17 -2.38
CA ALA A 85 -10.51 -8.77 -3.43
C ALA A 85 -10.38 -8.04 -4.77
N MET A 86 -10.26 -6.70 -4.74
CA MET A 86 -9.96 -5.91 -5.94
C MET A 86 -8.60 -6.29 -6.53
N MET A 87 -7.58 -6.53 -5.70
CA MET A 87 -6.27 -7.03 -6.14
C MET A 87 -6.41 -8.40 -6.82
N VAL A 88 -7.14 -9.32 -6.21
CA VAL A 88 -7.35 -10.68 -6.75
C VAL A 88 -8.15 -10.64 -8.05
N LEU A 89 -9.20 -9.82 -8.12
CA LEU A 89 -9.97 -9.62 -9.35
C LEU A 89 -9.08 -9.07 -10.47
N ALA A 90 -8.28 -8.05 -10.18
CA ALA A 90 -7.35 -7.46 -11.14
C ALA A 90 -6.30 -8.49 -11.61
N ASN A 91 -5.76 -9.32 -10.71
CA ASN A 91 -4.85 -10.42 -11.07
C ASN A 91 -5.54 -11.45 -11.96
N SER A 92 -6.75 -11.89 -11.62
CA SER A 92 -7.49 -12.89 -12.41
C SER A 92 -7.83 -12.39 -13.82
N VAL A 93 -8.37 -11.16 -13.92
CA VAL A 93 -8.71 -10.54 -15.20
C VAL A 93 -7.46 -10.34 -16.05
N SER A 94 -6.41 -9.77 -15.48
CA SER A 94 -5.18 -9.52 -16.25
C SER A 94 -4.52 -10.81 -16.71
N ALA A 95 -4.39 -11.82 -15.86
CA ALA A 95 -3.78 -13.09 -16.24
C ALA A 95 -4.55 -13.82 -17.35
N LEU A 96 -5.89 -13.80 -17.27
CA LEU A 96 -6.73 -14.43 -18.28
C LEU A 96 -6.63 -13.74 -19.65
N TYR A 97 -6.78 -12.41 -19.67
CA TYR A 97 -6.84 -11.67 -20.95
C TYR A 97 -5.47 -11.30 -21.53
N MET A 98 -4.39 -11.32 -20.73
CA MET A 98 -3.03 -11.07 -21.20
C MET A 98 -2.33 -12.33 -21.74
N GLU A 99 -2.88 -13.52 -21.49
CA GLU A 99 -2.29 -14.79 -21.95
C GLU A 99 -2.15 -14.82 -23.47
N GLY A 100 -0.96 -15.17 -23.96
CA GLY A 100 -0.64 -15.24 -25.39
C GLY A 100 -0.59 -13.89 -26.11
N GLN A 101 -0.80 -12.77 -25.42
CA GLN A 101 -0.82 -11.45 -26.03
C GLN A 101 0.57 -10.79 -26.09
N GLY A 102 0.78 -9.93 -27.10
CA GLY A 102 1.96 -9.08 -27.20
C GLY A 102 1.97 -7.92 -26.20
N LEU A 103 3.14 -7.24 -26.07
CA LEU A 103 3.33 -6.14 -25.12
C LEU A 103 2.29 -5.02 -25.26
N GLY A 104 1.98 -4.59 -26.49
CA GLY A 104 1.02 -3.49 -26.72
C GLY A 104 -0.37 -3.80 -26.15
N VAL A 105 -0.86 -5.02 -26.39
CA VAL A 105 -2.18 -5.46 -25.92
C VAL A 105 -2.16 -5.65 -24.38
N THR A 106 -1.11 -6.23 -23.82
CA THR A 106 -1.01 -6.39 -22.36
C THR A 106 -0.94 -5.04 -21.62
N LEU A 107 -0.32 -4.01 -22.21
CA LEU A 107 -0.35 -2.65 -21.65
C LEU A 107 -1.75 -2.04 -21.69
N LEU A 108 -2.47 -2.19 -22.80
CA LEU A 108 -3.86 -1.70 -22.91
C LEU A 108 -4.78 -2.39 -21.90
N ILE A 109 -4.65 -3.71 -21.74
CA ILE A 109 -5.39 -4.47 -20.72
C ILE A 109 -5.03 -3.97 -19.31
N GLY A 110 -3.73 -3.77 -19.04
CA GLY A 110 -3.27 -3.24 -17.75
C GLY A 110 -3.89 -1.88 -17.42
N ILE A 111 -3.91 -0.96 -18.38
CA ILE A 111 -4.55 0.36 -18.23
C ILE A 111 -6.06 0.20 -18.00
N ALA A 112 -6.72 -0.64 -18.79
CA ALA A 112 -8.16 -0.89 -18.66
C ALA A 112 -8.51 -1.48 -17.28
N VAL A 113 -7.70 -2.41 -16.76
CA VAL A 113 -7.87 -3.00 -15.42
C VAL A 113 -7.73 -1.92 -14.34
N VAL A 114 -6.72 -1.03 -14.43
CA VAL A 114 -6.55 0.06 -13.46
C VAL A 114 -7.72 1.05 -13.49
N LEU A 115 -8.14 1.46 -14.68
CA LEU A 115 -9.27 2.39 -14.82
C LEU A 115 -10.60 1.73 -14.39
N GLY A 116 -10.81 0.47 -14.74
CA GLY A 116 -11.98 -0.30 -14.31
C GLY A 116 -12.06 -0.47 -12.80
N ALA A 117 -10.95 -0.82 -12.16
CA ALA A 117 -10.87 -0.94 -10.70
C ALA A 117 -11.07 0.41 -10.00
N ALA A 118 -10.49 1.49 -10.54
CA ALA A 118 -10.74 2.83 -10.03
C ALA A 118 -12.21 3.22 -10.13
N ALA A 119 -12.86 2.93 -11.25
CA ALA A 119 -14.29 3.20 -11.46
C ALA A 119 -15.17 2.35 -10.53
N LEU A 120 -14.89 1.06 -10.37
CA LEU A 120 -15.62 0.17 -9.45
C LEU A 120 -15.50 0.66 -8.01
N ASN A 121 -14.30 0.99 -7.54
CA ASN A 121 -14.12 1.52 -6.18
C ASN A 121 -14.71 2.93 -6.03
N ALA A 122 -14.74 3.75 -7.08
CA ALA A 122 -15.47 5.02 -7.07
C ALA A 122 -16.97 4.80 -6.86
N ILE A 123 -17.55 3.78 -7.51
CA ILE A 123 -18.96 3.39 -7.31
C ILE A 123 -19.18 2.93 -5.87
N ILE A 124 -18.28 2.12 -5.30
CA ILE A 124 -18.34 1.69 -3.89
C ILE A 124 -18.32 2.91 -2.97
N GLY A 125 -17.37 3.84 -3.17
CA GLY A 125 -17.29 5.08 -2.42
C GLY A 125 -18.56 5.94 -2.58
N TRP A 126 -19.15 5.99 -3.76
CA TRP A 126 -20.42 6.69 -4.01
C TRP A 126 -21.59 6.02 -3.29
N VAL A 127 -21.68 4.69 -3.29
CA VAL A 127 -22.68 3.93 -2.54
C VAL A 127 -22.58 4.24 -1.05
N ILE A 128 -21.37 4.19 -0.46
CA ILE A 128 -21.13 4.51 0.95
C ILE A 128 -21.68 5.89 1.30
N VAL A 129 -21.30 6.91 0.51
CA VAL A 129 -21.72 8.29 0.77
C VAL A 129 -23.22 8.50 0.61
N THR A 130 -23.86 7.78 -0.34
CA THR A 130 -25.27 7.97 -0.66
C THR A 130 -26.18 7.18 0.29
N SER A 131 -25.79 5.94 0.62
CA SER A 131 -26.58 5.05 1.50
C SER A 131 -26.43 5.39 2.98
N ARG A 132 -25.35 6.12 3.36
CA ARG A 132 -24.96 6.39 4.75
C ARG A 132 -24.72 5.12 5.59
N VAL A 133 -24.50 3.99 4.93
CA VAL A 133 -24.11 2.74 5.57
C VAL A 133 -22.63 2.82 5.95
N PRO A 134 -22.23 2.32 7.13
CA PRO A 134 -20.81 2.29 7.52
C PRO A 134 -19.93 1.63 6.46
N ASP A 135 -18.77 2.21 6.19
CA ASP A 135 -17.81 1.76 5.17
C ASP A 135 -17.50 0.26 5.30
N ILE A 136 -17.31 -0.22 6.54
CA ILE A 136 -16.98 -1.62 6.86
C ILE A 136 -18.04 -2.58 6.29
N ILE A 137 -19.34 -2.24 6.39
CA ILE A 137 -20.42 -3.11 5.94
C ILE A 137 -20.43 -3.20 4.41
N VAL A 138 -20.32 -2.05 3.71
CA VAL A 138 -20.32 -2.01 2.25
C VAL A 138 -19.09 -2.70 1.69
N THR A 139 -17.91 -2.43 2.26
CA THR A 139 -16.65 -2.99 1.76
C THR A 139 -16.49 -4.47 2.11
N LEU A 140 -17.07 -4.94 3.22
CA LEU A 140 -17.15 -6.37 3.53
C LEU A 140 -18.04 -7.10 2.50
N ALA A 141 -19.19 -6.55 2.15
CA ALA A 141 -20.02 -7.10 1.08
C ALA A 141 -19.24 -7.11 -0.25
N THR A 142 -18.53 -6.04 -0.56
CA THR A 142 -17.66 -5.94 -1.75
C THR A 142 -16.58 -7.01 -1.76
N LEU A 143 -15.95 -7.31 -0.62
CA LEU A 143 -14.96 -8.39 -0.50
C LEU A 143 -15.51 -9.72 -1.02
N PHE A 144 -16.71 -10.11 -0.61
CA PHE A 144 -17.32 -11.37 -1.05
C PHE A 144 -17.75 -11.30 -2.52
N VAL A 145 -18.37 -10.22 -2.95
CA VAL A 145 -18.83 -10.06 -4.34
C VAL A 145 -17.65 -10.11 -5.31
N LEU A 146 -16.60 -9.30 -5.09
CA LEU A 146 -15.45 -9.28 -5.99
C LEU A 146 -14.65 -10.58 -5.95
N SER A 147 -14.54 -11.23 -4.78
CA SER A 147 -13.90 -12.55 -4.70
C SER A 147 -14.69 -13.61 -5.47
N GLY A 148 -16.02 -13.58 -5.39
CA GLY A 148 -16.89 -14.47 -6.16
C GLY A 148 -16.77 -14.22 -7.66
N VAL A 149 -16.77 -12.95 -8.10
CA VAL A 149 -16.57 -12.57 -9.51
C VAL A 149 -15.19 -13.02 -10.00
N ALA A 150 -14.13 -12.83 -9.20
CA ALA A 150 -12.78 -13.31 -9.56
C ALA A 150 -12.74 -14.82 -9.77
N LEU A 151 -13.43 -15.59 -8.91
CA LEU A 151 -13.52 -17.06 -9.03
C LEU A 151 -14.35 -17.49 -10.25
N MET A 152 -15.40 -16.73 -10.60
CA MET A 152 -16.17 -17.00 -11.83
C MET A 152 -15.35 -16.76 -13.10
N ILE A 153 -14.49 -15.72 -13.09
CA ILE A 153 -13.63 -15.36 -14.23
C ILE A 153 -12.46 -16.36 -14.36
N LEU A 154 -11.86 -16.76 -13.24
CA LEU A 154 -10.70 -17.65 -13.22
C LEU A 154 -10.92 -18.74 -12.15
N PRO A 155 -11.66 -19.83 -12.46
CA PRO A 155 -12.02 -20.87 -11.49
C PRO A 155 -10.82 -21.65 -10.91
N SER A 156 -9.72 -21.70 -11.63
CA SER A 156 -8.46 -22.32 -11.21
C SER A 156 -7.28 -21.43 -11.56
N PRO A 157 -6.16 -21.53 -10.80
CA PRO A 157 -4.95 -20.78 -11.14
C PRO A 157 -4.51 -21.06 -12.59
N GLY A 158 -4.22 -19.98 -13.34
CA GLY A 158 -3.88 -20.08 -14.76
C GLY A 158 -3.70 -18.72 -15.41
N GLY A 159 -3.70 -18.73 -16.74
CA GLY A 159 -3.46 -17.53 -17.53
C GLY A 159 -1.97 -17.18 -17.62
N GLY A 160 -1.68 -15.99 -18.12
CA GLY A 160 -0.31 -15.56 -18.36
C GLY A 160 -0.17 -14.08 -18.63
N THR A 161 1.03 -13.66 -19.04
CA THR A 161 1.30 -12.30 -19.51
C THR A 161 2.56 -12.27 -20.39
N SER A 162 2.73 -11.21 -21.19
CA SER A 162 3.90 -11.07 -22.05
C SER A 162 5.19 -10.83 -21.25
N GLY A 163 6.32 -11.31 -21.78
CA GLY A 163 7.64 -11.06 -21.20
C GLY A 163 7.96 -9.56 -21.06
N GLY A 164 7.53 -8.74 -22.02
CA GLY A 164 7.70 -7.30 -21.95
C GLY A 164 6.93 -6.64 -20.80
N PHE A 165 5.70 -7.08 -20.53
CA PHE A 165 4.93 -6.62 -19.37
C PHE A 165 5.61 -7.03 -18.05
N ARG A 166 6.11 -8.27 -17.97
CA ARG A 166 6.87 -8.75 -16.82
C ARG A 166 8.09 -7.86 -16.54
N TRP A 167 8.82 -7.50 -17.61
CA TRP A 167 10.01 -6.67 -17.50
C TRP A 167 9.75 -5.34 -16.80
N ILE A 168 8.61 -4.69 -17.04
CA ILE A 168 8.24 -3.42 -16.43
C ILE A 168 8.20 -3.51 -14.89
N PHE A 169 7.70 -4.61 -14.35
CA PHE A 169 7.55 -4.80 -12.90
C PHE A 169 8.73 -5.54 -12.26
N THR A 170 9.45 -6.37 -13.03
CA THR A 170 10.43 -7.31 -12.46
C THR A 170 11.85 -7.12 -12.97
N GLY A 171 12.04 -6.32 -14.01
CA GLY A 171 13.35 -6.19 -14.69
C GLY A 171 13.76 -7.43 -15.50
N SER A 172 12.84 -8.40 -15.70
CA SER A 172 13.10 -9.64 -16.42
C SER A 172 11.90 -10.08 -17.22
N THR A 173 12.13 -10.58 -18.42
CA THR A 173 11.11 -11.23 -19.25
C THR A 173 10.75 -12.62 -18.74
N ALA A 174 11.68 -13.32 -18.09
CA ALA A 174 11.52 -14.66 -17.51
C ALA A 174 11.21 -14.67 -16.00
N GLY A 175 11.21 -13.50 -15.34
CA GLY A 175 10.90 -13.36 -13.91
C GLY A 175 12.11 -13.49 -12.97
N ILE A 176 13.29 -13.86 -13.48
CA ILE A 176 14.54 -13.94 -12.71
C ILE A 176 15.49 -12.87 -13.23
N SER A 177 15.86 -11.92 -12.38
CA SER A 177 16.77 -10.83 -12.73
C SER A 177 17.45 -10.24 -11.49
N ALA A 178 18.67 -9.80 -11.66
CA ALA A 178 19.38 -8.91 -10.71
C ALA A 178 19.03 -7.43 -10.94
N ASN A 179 18.35 -7.08 -12.05
CA ASN A 179 17.99 -5.69 -12.34
C ASN A 179 16.77 -5.25 -11.52
N TYR A 180 17.00 -4.48 -10.47
CA TYR A 180 15.97 -3.93 -9.58
C TYR A 180 15.39 -2.59 -10.05
N VAL A 181 16.02 -1.93 -11.04
CA VAL A 181 15.63 -0.58 -11.47
C VAL A 181 14.19 -0.52 -11.99
N PRO A 182 13.71 -1.42 -12.88
CA PRO A 182 12.32 -1.39 -13.33
C PRO A 182 11.32 -1.55 -12.17
N SER A 183 11.58 -2.45 -11.23
CA SER A 183 10.73 -2.63 -10.04
C SER A 183 10.71 -1.40 -9.14
N MET A 184 11.85 -0.72 -8.96
CA MET A 184 11.92 0.55 -8.22
C MET A 184 11.14 1.66 -8.90
N VAL A 185 11.23 1.76 -10.24
CA VAL A 185 10.46 2.73 -11.01
C VAL A 185 8.97 2.42 -10.96
N ALA A 186 8.61 1.15 -11.15
CA ALA A 186 7.22 0.68 -11.06
C ALA A 186 6.59 1.03 -9.69
N LEU A 187 7.33 0.85 -8.59
CA LEU A 187 6.86 1.25 -7.26
C LEU A 187 6.91 2.77 -7.07
N GLY A 188 8.06 3.37 -7.32
CA GLY A 188 8.36 4.74 -6.95
C GLY A 188 7.54 5.77 -7.70
N LEU A 189 7.31 5.57 -9.00
CA LEU A 189 6.59 6.54 -9.84
C LEU A 189 5.13 6.70 -9.42
N PRO A 190 4.28 5.64 -9.32
CA PRO A 190 2.90 5.78 -8.88
C PRO A 190 2.79 6.31 -7.44
N VAL A 191 3.66 5.83 -6.54
CA VAL A 191 3.69 6.29 -5.16
C VAL A 191 4.06 7.77 -5.06
N ALA A 192 5.08 8.23 -5.81
CA ALA A 192 5.48 9.63 -5.84
C ALA A 192 4.34 10.52 -6.38
N VAL A 193 3.68 10.08 -7.45
CA VAL A 193 2.54 10.80 -8.05
C VAL A 193 1.44 10.99 -7.01
N VAL A 194 1.00 9.92 -6.35
CA VAL A 194 -0.10 10.03 -5.36
C VAL A 194 0.34 10.79 -4.11
N ALA A 195 1.58 10.61 -3.64
CA ALA A 195 2.09 11.33 -2.47
C ALA A 195 2.18 12.85 -2.72
N LEU A 196 2.65 13.25 -3.90
CA LEU A 196 2.69 14.65 -4.30
C LEU A 196 1.28 15.21 -4.52
N TRP A 197 0.41 14.44 -5.18
CA TRP A 197 -0.97 14.83 -5.43
C TRP A 197 -1.73 15.06 -4.11
N LEU A 198 -1.64 14.14 -3.16
CA LEU A 198 -2.28 14.27 -1.85
C LEU A 198 -1.83 15.54 -1.10
N ARG A 199 -0.55 15.93 -1.22
CA ARG A 199 0.02 17.06 -0.46
C ARG A 199 -0.03 18.39 -1.18
N ARG A 200 -0.15 18.40 -2.51
CA ARG A 200 -0.02 19.62 -3.35
C ARG A 200 -1.30 20.04 -4.03
N THR A 201 -2.33 19.19 -4.10
CA THR A 201 -3.59 19.53 -4.78
C THR A 201 -4.72 19.81 -3.79
N ARG A 202 -5.69 20.62 -4.22
CA ARG A 202 -6.90 20.90 -3.44
C ARG A 202 -7.69 19.63 -3.14
N SER A 203 -7.80 18.72 -4.11
CA SER A 203 -8.49 17.43 -3.95
C SER A 203 -7.78 16.51 -2.96
N GLY A 204 -6.44 16.45 -2.99
CA GLY A 204 -5.67 15.69 -2.02
C GLY A 204 -5.80 16.24 -0.59
N LEU A 205 -5.72 17.56 -0.43
CA LEU A 205 -5.93 18.22 0.87
C LEU A 205 -7.36 18.03 1.38
N SER A 206 -8.36 17.97 0.49
CA SER A 206 -9.75 17.68 0.88
C SER A 206 -9.91 16.29 1.50
N ILE A 207 -9.11 15.30 1.09
CA ILE A 207 -9.10 13.94 1.68
C ILE A 207 -8.61 14.00 3.13
N TYR A 208 -7.52 14.74 3.41
CA TYR A 208 -7.03 14.94 4.78
C TYR A 208 -8.03 15.70 5.64
N ALA A 209 -8.65 16.76 5.10
CA ALA A 209 -9.66 17.54 5.82
C ALA A 209 -10.88 16.68 6.17
N LEU A 210 -11.39 15.88 5.21
CA LEU A 210 -12.49 14.95 5.43
C LEU A 210 -12.20 13.98 6.58
N GLY A 211 -11.02 13.35 6.58
CA GLY A 211 -10.67 12.38 7.60
C GLY A 211 -10.36 12.99 8.97
N SER A 212 -10.00 14.28 9.03
CA SER A 212 -9.77 14.95 10.31
C SER A 212 -11.07 15.26 11.05
N ASP A 213 -12.06 15.82 10.35
CA ASP A 213 -13.41 16.10 10.84
C ASP A 213 -14.32 16.38 9.64
N GLU A 214 -15.26 15.49 9.37
CA GLU A 214 -16.18 15.61 8.22
C GLU A 214 -17.09 16.83 8.33
N ASN A 215 -17.58 17.15 9.53
CA ASN A 215 -18.48 18.29 9.73
C ASN A 215 -17.73 19.61 9.57
N ALA A 216 -16.54 19.74 10.17
CA ALA A 216 -15.71 20.92 10.03
C ALA A 216 -15.26 21.14 8.57
N ALA A 217 -14.89 20.06 7.87
CA ALA A 217 -14.54 20.10 6.46
C ALA A 217 -15.71 20.59 5.60
N TYR A 218 -16.92 20.05 5.82
CA TYR A 218 -18.14 20.47 5.13
C TYR A 218 -18.44 21.95 5.36
N LEU A 219 -18.41 22.41 6.61
CA LEU A 219 -18.64 23.82 6.97
C LEU A 219 -17.59 24.76 6.36
N SER A 220 -16.38 24.25 6.11
CA SER A 220 -15.30 24.97 5.43
C SER A 220 -15.42 24.94 3.90
N GLY A 221 -16.53 24.43 3.34
CA GLY A 221 -16.80 24.39 1.92
C GLY A 221 -16.12 23.24 1.16
N VAL A 222 -15.57 22.24 1.86
CA VAL A 222 -15.01 21.03 1.25
C VAL A 222 -16.15 20.14 0.77
N ASN A 223 -16.07 19.66 -0.48
CA ASN A 223 -17.01 18.67 -0.99
C ASN A 223 -16.62 17.28 -0.47
N THR A 224 -17.13 16.91 0.73
CA THR A 224 -16.82 15.66 1.45
C THR A 224 -17.18 14.44 0.64
N ARG A 225 -18.31 14.47 -0.12
CA ARG A 225 -18.74 13.38 -1.00
C ARG A 225 -17.71 13.09 -2.08
N ARG A 226 -17.27 14.14 -2.81
CA ARG A 226 -16.25 13.98 -3.86
C ARG A 226 -14.93 13.51 -3.28
N ALA A 227 -14.51 14.02 -2.14
CA ALA A 227 -13.27 13.61 -1.50
C ALA A 227 -13.28 12.12 -1.16
N LYS A 228 -14.40 11.60 -0.60
CA LYS A 228 -14.56 10.17 -0.29
C LYS A 228 -14.49 9.30 -1.54
N VAL A 229 -15.28 9.65 -2.57
CA VAL A 229 -15.32 8.89 -3.85
C VAL A 229 -13.93 8.86 -4.51
N ILE A 230 -13.21 9.97 -4.52
CA ILE A 230 -11.84 10.03 -5.07
C ILE A 230 -10.87 9.17 -4.26
N ALA A 231 -10.98 9.17 -2.92
CA ALA A 231 -10.14 8.33 -2.07
C ALA A 231 -10.33 6.83 -2.40
N TYR A 232 -11.57 6.38 -2.54
CA TYR A 232 -11.89 5.01 -2.94
C TYR A 232 -11.42 4.71 -4.37
N ALA A 233 -11.60 5.63 -5.33
CA ALA A 233 -11.11 5.47 -6.70
C ALA A 233 -9.60 5.22 -6.75
N ILE A 234 -8.83 6.02 -6.00
CA ILE A 234 -7.37 5.84 -5.90
C ILE A 234 -7.04 4.51 -5.20
N GLY A 235 -7.80 4.16 -4.15
CA GLY A 235 -7.69 2.86 -3.49
C GLY A 235 -7.81 1.71 -4.49
N GLY A 236 -8.86 1.72 -5.33
CA GLY A 236 -9.06 0.71 -6.38
C GLY A 236 -7.95 0.67 -7.43
N ALA A 237 -7.46 1.84 -7.86
CA ALA A 237 -6.34 1.92 -8.79
C ALA A 237 -5.07 1.26 -8.22
N PHE A 238 -4.72 1.54 -6.97
CA PHE A 238 -3.56 0.92 -6.33
C PHE A 238 -3.76 -0.56 -6.00
N ALA A 239 -4.97 -0.97 -5.62
CA ALA A 239 -5.30 -2.38 -5.44
C ALA A 239 -5.13 -3.18 -6.74
N SER A 240 -5.55 -2.62 -7.87
CA SER A 240 -5.36 -3.25 -9.17
C SER A 240 -3.88 -3.26 -9.62
N LEU A 241 -3.10 -2.22 -9.32
CA LEU A 241 -1.65 -2.25 -9.53
C LEU A 241 -0.98 -3.37 -8.74
N ALA A 242 -1.46 -3.68 -7.53
CA ALA A 242 -1.00 -4.85 -6.77
C ALA A 242 -1.32 -6.16 -7.50
N GLY A 243 -2.52 -6.30 -8.07
CA GLY A 243 -2.92 -7.44 -8.88
C GLY A 243 -2.08 -7.60 -10.14
N LEU A 244 -1.84 -6.50 -10.88
CA LEU A 244 -0.97 -6.47 -12.05
C LEU A 244 0.47 -6.84 -11.71
N ALA A 245 0.98 -6.39 -10.56
CA ALA A 245 2.32 -6.77 -10.09
C ALA A 245 2.41 -8.28 -9.81
N ILE A 246 1.37 -8.88 -9.19
CA ILE A 246 1.31 -10.34 -9.01
C ILE A 246 1.35 -11.05 -10.38
N THR A 247 0.51 -10.63 -11.33
CA THR A 247 0.50 -11.20 -12.68
C THR A 247 1.88 -11.11 -13.35
N ALA A 248 2.57 -9.99 -13.22
CA ALA A 248 3.91 -9.81 -13.79
C ALA A 248 4.97 -10.70 -13.09
N ILE A 249 4.88 -10.87 -11.76
CA ILE A 249 5.84 -11.65 -10.98
C ILE A 249 5.65 -13.16 -11.22
N THR A 250 4.40 -13.64 -11.10
CA THR A 250 4.09 -15.07 -11.14
C THR A 250 3.80 -15.59 -12.53
N ALA A 251 3.49 -14.70 -13.50
CA ALA A 251 2.96 -15.01 -14.83
C ALA A 251 1.69 -15.88 -14.77
N THR A 252 0.89 -15.73 -13.71
CA THR A 252 -0.37 -16.47 -13.53
C THR A 252 -1.35 -15.67 -12.67
N GLY A 253 -2.62 -15.98 -12.80
CA GLY A 253 -3.70 -15.51 -11.93
C GLY A 253 -4.07 -16.55 -10.88
N ASP A 254 -4.52 -16.09 -9.72
CA ASP A 254 -5.01 -16.93 -8.63
C ASP A 254 -6.15 -16.21 -7.89
N SER A 255 -7.36 -16.73 -8.08
CA SER A 255 -8.60 -16.15 -7.57
C SER A 255 -8.98 -16.58 -6.16
N ARG A 256 -8.12 -17.34 -5.44
CA ARG A 256 -8.47 -17.91 -4.13
C ARG A 256 -8.77 -16.83 -3.10
N PHE A 257 -9.85 -16.99 -2.35
CA PHE A 257 -10.31 -16.06 -1.30
C PHE A 257 -9.25 -15.78 -0.22
N VAL A 258 -8.40 -16.76 0.10
CA VAL A 258 -7.30 -16.59 1.06
C VAL A 258 -6.34 -15.48 0.63
N ASN A 259 -6.09 -15.32 -0.67
CA ASN A 259 -5.24 -14.25 -1.18
C ASN A 259 -5.89 -12.87 -0.98
N ALA A 260 -7.21 -12.77 -1.18
CA ALA A 260 -7.97 -11.54 -0.95
C ALA A 260 -7.95 -11.13 0.53
N SER A 261 -8.28 -12.05 1.43
CA SER A 261 -8.31 -11.78 2.87
C SER A 261 -6.95 -11.43 3.44
N ASN A 262 -5.90 -12.18 3.07
CA ASN A 262 -4.52 -11.88 3.47
C ASN A 262 -4.06 -10.51 2.95
N GLY A 263 -4.39 -10.17 1.70
CA GLY A 263 -4.09 -8.86 1.12
C GLY A 263 -4.72 -7.72 1.91
N THR A 264 -5.99 -7.85 2.24
CA THR A 264 -6.73 -6.86 3.05
C THR A 264 -6.12 -6.69 4.44
N LEU A 265 -5.90 -7.78 5.18
CA LEU A 265 -5.33 -7.72 6.53
C LEU A 265 -3.92 -7.12 6.54
N ASN A 266 -3.09 -7.52 5.59
CA ASN A 266 -1.74 -6.98 5.46
C ASN A 266 -1.74 -5.49 5.12
N SER A 267 -2.68 -5.01 4.29
CA SER A 267 -2.80 -3.60 3.94
C SER A 267 -3.15 -2.73 5.15
N VAL A 268 -4.09 -3.17 5.98
CA VAL A 268 -4.45 -2.48 7.23
C VAL A 268 -3.26 -2.46 8.19
N ALA A 269 -2.59 -3.60 8.37
CA ALA A 269 -1.39 -3.69 9.21
C ALA A 269 -0.26 -2.76 8.73
N ALA A 270 -0.03 -2.69 7.41
CA ALA A 270 0.96 -1.79 6.83
C ALA A 270 0.63 -0.33 7.08
N VAL A 271 -0.64 0.06 6.99
CA VAL A 271 -1.08 1.44 7.23
C VAL A 271 -0.85 1.84 8.69
N VAL A 272 -1.22 0.98 9.64
CA VAL A 272 -1.03 1.23 11.08
C VAL A 272 0.47 1.28 11.42
N LEU A 273 1.25 0.31 10.96
CA LEU A 273 2.71 0.32 11.12
C LEU A 273 3.34 1.55 10.46
N GLY A 274 2.81 1.99 9.31
CA GLY A 274 3.25 3.19 8.59
C GLY A 274 2.93 4.51 9.28
N GLY A 275 2.19 4.47 10.41
CA GLY A 275 1.87 5.63 11.24
C GLY A 275 0.70 6.47 10.72
N ILE A 276 -0.23 5.85 10.01
CA ILE A 276 -1.48 6.48 9.61
C ILE A 276 -2.52 6.19 10.70
N ALA A 277 -3.15 7.25 11.20
CA ALA A 277 -4.18 7.12 12.21
C ALA A 277 -5.45 6.47 11.62
N LEU A 278 -5.97 5.43 12.27
CA LEU A 278 -7.21 4.76 11.84
C LEU A 278 -8.45 5.68 11.92
N THR A 279 -8.36 6.76 12.69
CA THR A 279 -9.39 7.79 12.76
C THR A 279 -9.43 8.70 11.53
N GLY A 280 -8.42 8.62 10.66
CA GLY A 280 -8.27 9.46 9.47
C GLY A 280 -7.52 10.77 9.70
N GLY A 281 -7.36 11.56 8.64
CA GLY A 281 -6.81 12.91 8.64
C GLY A 281 -5.29 13.04 8.86
N LEU A 282 -4.63 11.98 9.32
CA LEU A 282 -3.21 12.01 9.68
C LEU A 282 -2.44 10.86 9.06
N GLY A 283 -1.19 11.12 8.68
CA GLY A 283 -0.26 10.09 8.20
C GLY A 283 0.32 10.35 6.81
N SER A 284 1.09 9.40 6.30
CA SER A 284 1.80 9.51 5.02
C SER A 284 1.80 8.18 4.27
N VAL A 285 1.40 8.21 3.00
CA VAL A 285 1.50 7.03 2.11
C VAL A 285 2.93 6.50 2.00
N ILE A 286 3.94 7.37 2.15
CA ILE A 286 5.36 6.96 2.11
C ILE A 286 5.70 6.07 3.32
N GLY A 287 5.11 6.33 4.49
CA GLY A 287 5.23 5.47 5.67
C GLY A 287 4.55 4.11 5.46
N ALA A 288 3.37 4.11 4.86
CA ALA A 288 2.65 2.88 4.55
C ALA A 288 3.41 1.98 3.56
N VAL A 289 4.07 2.58 2.54
CA VAL A 289 4.93 1.83 1.60
C VAL A 289 6.08 1.14 2.33
N ALA A 290 6.82 1.89 3.17
CA ALA A 290 7.91 1.32 3.95
C ALA A 290 7.42 0.16 4.85
N ALA A 291 6.28 0.34 5.50
CA ALA A 291 5.64 -0.67 6.33
C ALA A 291 5.19 -1.90 5.51
N GLY A 292 4.66 -1.71 4.31
CA GLY A 292 4.33 -2.81 3.39
C GLY A 292 5.55 -3.65 3.03
N ILE A 293 6.70 -3.00 2.78
CA ILE A 293 7.97 -3.69 2.52
C ILE A 293 8.48 -4.40 3.80
N VAL A 294 8.34 -3.76 4.97
CA VAL A 294 8.67 -4.39 6.27
C VAL A 294 7.86 -5.67 6.48
N LEU A 295 6.54 -5.63 6.26
CA LEU A 295 5.70 -6.82 6.40
C LEU A 295 6.04 -7.92 5.39
N PHE A 296 6.48 -7.54 4.20
CA PHE A 296 6.95 -8.50 3.20
C PHE A 296 8.25 -9.18 3.62
N ILE A 297 9.27 -8.41 4.05
CA ILE A 297 10.63 -8.95 4.30
C ILE A 297 10.69 -9.88 5.51
N LEU A 298 9.71 -9.81 6.41
CA LEU A 298 9.63 -10.71 7.57
C LEU A 298 9.55 -12.20 7.15
N ASN A 299 8.81 -12.52 6.07
CA ASN A 299 8.71 -13.90 5.60
C ASN A 299 10.06 -14.47 5.10
N PRO A 300 10.78 -13.80 4.17
CA PRO A 300 12.12 -14.24 3.77
C PRO A 300 13.09 -14.41 4.95
N ILE A 301 13.09 -13.47 5.91
CA ILE A 301 13.94 -13.57 7.11
C ILE A 301 13.61 -14.85 7.88
N LEU A 302 12.34 -15.07 8.24
CA LEU A 302 11.92 -16.21 9.04
C LEU A 302 12.19 -17.55 8.32
N THR A 303 11.94 -17.62 7.01
CA THR A 303 12.22 -18.83 6.22
C THR A 303 13.70 -19.10 6.06
N THR A 304 14.55 -18.08 5.93
CA THR A 304 16.01 -18.24 5.88
C THR A 304 16.57 -18.73 7.24
N MET A 305 15.90 -18.38 8.35
CA MET A 305 16.22 -18.92 9.69
C MET A 305 15.73 -20.36 9.90
N GLY A 306 15.16 -21.00 8.88
CA GLY A 306 14.65 -22.38 8.95
C GLY A 306 13.29 -22.50 9.64
N ILE A 307 12.59 -21.40 9.89
CA ILE A 307 11.25 -21.43 10.49
C ILE A 307 10.25 -21.90 9.44
N ASN A 308 9.42 -22.87 9.82
CA ASN A 308 8.36 -23.38 8.95
C ASN A 308 7.40 -22.24 8.51
N PRO A 309 6.97 -22.17 7.25
CA PRO A 309 6.09 -21.13 6.74
C PRO A 309 4.80 -20.90 7.55
N ASN A 310 4.20 -21.97 8.08
CA ASN A 310 3.00 -21.85 8.92
C ASN A 310 3.32 -21.15 10.26
N THR A 311 4.45 -21.50 10.89
CA THR A 311 4.93 -20.84 12.12
C THR A 311 5.33 -19.39 11.83
N ALA A 312 5.95 -19.12 10.68
CA ALA A 312 6.27 -17.76 10.25
C ALA A 312 5.01 -16.87 10.10
N GLN A 313 3.90 -17.46 9.62
CA GLN A 313 2.62 -16.74 9.55
C GLN A 313 2.06 -16.40 10.93
N VAL A 314 2.17 -17.31 11.91
CA VAL A 314 1.76 -17.04 13.31
C VAL A 314 2.61 -15.92 13.93
N ILE A 315 3.94 -16.01 13.78
CA ILE A 315 4.87 -14.99 14.29
C ILE A 315 4.55 -13.62 13.66
N ARG A 316 4.31 -13.58 12.34
CA ARG A 316 3.92 -12.37 11.64
C ARG A 316 2.61 -11.79 12.18
N GLY A 317 1.60 -12.62 12.40
CA GLY A 317 0.32 -12.21 13.00
C GLY A 317 0.52 -11.62 14.41
N ALA A 318 1.31 -12.27 15.24
CA ALA A 318 1.65 -11.79 16.58
C ALA A 318 2.40 -10.45 16.54
N LEU A 319 3.36 -10.29 15.60
CA LEU A 319 4.08 -9.02 15.40
C LEU A 319 3.15 -7.89 14.98
N ILE A 320 2.21 -8.16 14.07
CA ILE A 320 1.20 -7.18 13.65
C ILE A 320 0.38 -6.71 14.85
N VAL A 321 -0.12 -7.64 15.66
CA VAL A 321 -0.90 -7.31 16.88
C VAL A 321 -0.06 -6.50 17.87
N ALA A 322 1.20 -6.89 18.11
CA ALA A 322 2.10 -6.15 19.00
C ALA A 322 2.35 -4.71 18.53
N VAL A 323 2.58 -4.53 17.22
CA VAL A 323 2.79 -3.20 16.63
C VAL A 323 1.53 -2.35 16.73
N MET A 324 0.36 -2.92 16.43
CA MET A 324 -0.93 -2.21 16.56
C MET A 324 -1.20 -1.80 18.02
N MET A 325 -0.88 -2.66 18.99
CA MET A 325 -1.04 -2.37 20.40
C MET A 325 -0.10 -1.23 20.85
N VAL A 326 1.17 -1.26 20.44
CA VAL A 326 2.11 -0.17 20.72
C VAL A 326 1.66 1.14 20.10
N ALA A 327 1.23 1.13 18.84
CA ALA A 327 0.72 2.32 18.15
C ALA A 327 -0.51 2.89 18.86
N GLY A 328 -1.46 2.04 19.26
CA GLY A 328 -2.65 2.44 20.02
C GLY A 328 -2.33 3.04 21.39
N LEU A 329 -1.38 2.44 22.12
CA LEU A 329 -0.94 2.97 23.42
C LEU A 329 -0.24 4.32 23.31
N LEU A 330 0.57 4.53 22.27
CA LEU A 330 1.23 5.80 22.01
C LEU A 330 0.22 6.89 21.65
N GLU A 331 -0.81 6.57 20.87
CA GLU A 331 -1.88 7.50 20.54
C GLU A 331 -2.69 7.89 21.79
N LEU A 332 -3.03 6.93 22.65
CA LEU A 332 -3.71 7.19 23.93
C LEU A 332 -2.89 8.10 24.85
N ARG A 333 -1.57 7.91 24.89
CA ARG A 333 -0.68 8.80 25.67
C ARG A 333 -0.62 10.21 25.12
N ARG A 334 -0.63 10.38 23.78
CA ARG A 334 -0.68 11.71 23.14
C ARG A 334 -1.96 12.47 23.51
N ARG A 335 -3.13 11.81 23.39
CA ARG A 335 -4.43 12.43 23.72
C ARG A 335 -4.59 12.80 25.20
N ARG A 336 -3.84 12.16 26.11
CA ARG A 336 -3.84 12.54 27.55
C ARG A 336 -2.89 13.69 27.87
N ALA A 337 -2.01 14.05 26.96
CA ALA A 337 -1.03 15.14 27.13
C ALA A 337 -1.48 16.45 26.47
N GLU A 338 -2.56 16.40 25.67
CA GLU A 338 -3.30 17.55 25.13
C GLU A 338 -4.50 17.89 26.02
#